data_8eb4719ecb2552894d7e785704c12c06
#
_entry.id   8eb4719ecb2552894d7e785704c12c06
#
_cell.length_a   1.000
_cell.length_b   1.000
_cell.length_c   1.000
_cell.angle_alpha   90.00
_cell.angle_beta   90.00
_cell.angle_gamma   90.00
#
_symmetry.space_group_name_H-M   'P 1'
#
loop_
_entity.id
_entity.type
_entity.pdbx_description
1 polymer ?
#
loop_
_entity_poly.entity_id
_entity_poly.type
_entity_poly.pdbx_seq_one_letter_code
_entity_poly.pdbx_strand_id
1 'polypeptide(L)'
;MQKIAAFTTTIPVEVILASGYRPLDLNNIFVTAENPAGLVEKAEFSGFAGSSCAWIKGLYSVLTSADFNRDFDVFIAVTEGDCSNAKVLEQIVAMETGIKTFVFNFPYLREIDKMRSEISRFAEFMGTDYASCKNVWKRLSGLRRKLRIIDEVSYLFPGCVTGEENHLFLVSSSDFCGNPDEYENKVDDFIKEIEYRKRYADFSGKKIGYLGVPPIVPIYSFLDSRNATVVYNEIQREFAMLDEYSSIEEQYTN
;
A
#
# COMPACT_ATOMS: atom_id res chain seq x y z
N MET A 1 22.24 -2.06 -10.10
CA MET A 1 20.76 -2.03 -9.97
C MET A 1 20.41 -1.34 -8.65
N GLN A 2 19.30 -0.63 -8.57
CA GLN A 2 18.81 -0.05 -7.32
C GLN A 2 18.34 -1.16 -6.39
N LYS A 3 18.73 -1.11 -5.12
CA LYS A 3 18.30 -2.09 -4.11
C LYS A 3 16.80 -2.00 -3.84
N ILE A 4 16.18 -3.11 -3.53
CA ILE A 4 14.73 -3.24 -3.32
C ILE A 4 14.44 -3.64 -1.88
N ALA A 5 13.55 -2.89 -1.23
CA ALA A 5 12.97 -3.22 0.06
C ALA A 5 11.50 -3.59 -0.12
N ALA A 6 11.17 -4.87 0.08
CA ALA A 6 9.82 -5.42 -0.03
C ALA A 6 9.11 -5.38 1.33
N PHE A 7 7.80 -5.16 1.34
CA PHE A 7 6.99 -5.16 2.56
C PHE A 7 5.56 -5.62 2.29
N THR A 8 4.83 -5.95 3.35
CA THR A 8 3.48 -6.53 3.27
C THR A 8 2.39 -5.68 3.89
N THR A 9 2.75 -4.68 4.67
CA THR A 9 1.80 -3.81 5.39
C THR A 9 2.32 -2.40 5.30
N THR A 10 1.44 -1.41 5.28
CA THR A 10 1.84 0.01 5.26
C THR A 10 2.82 0.31 6.39
N ILE A 11 3.98 0.83 6.04
CA ILE A 11 5.10 1.16 6.93
C ILE A 11 5.63 2.56 6.58
N PRO A 12 6.49 3.16 7.41
CA PRO A 12 7.15 4.42 7.05
C PRO A 12 8.04 4.27 5.80
N VAL A 13 7.42 4.34 4.62
CA VAL A 13 8.08 4.23 3.31
C VAL A 13 9.16 5.31 3.12
N GLU A 14 9.05 6.39 3.85
CA GLU A 14 10.03 7.46 3.94
C GLU A 14 11.42 6.95 4.33
N VAL A 15 11.49 5.94 5.19
CA VAL A 15 12.75 5.31 5.62
C VAL A 15 13.39 4.57 4.46
N ILE A 16 12.61 3.82 3.69
CA ILE A 16 13.09 3.09 2.52
C ILE A 16 13.64 4.07 1.48
N LEU A 17 12.88 5.12 1.17
CA LEU A 17 13.28 6.13 0.19
C LEU A 17 14.50 6.93 0.67
N ALA A 18 14.57 7.31 1.94
CA ALA A 18 15.71 8.03 2.52
C ALA A 18 17.00 7.20 2.49
N SER A 19 16.90 5.87 2.51
CA SER A 19 18.05 4.97 2.41
C SER A 19 18.48 4.68 0.95
N GLY A 20 17.78 5.25 -0.04
CA GLY A 20 18.05 5.04 -1.46
C GLY A 20 17.54 3.70 -2.01
N TYR A 21 16.79 2.93 -1.23
CA TYR A 21 16.12 1.73 -1.71
C TYR A 21 14.83 2.09 -2.46
N ARG A 22 14.46 1.21 -3.38
CA ARG A 22 13.16 1.24 -4.02
C ARG A 22 12.15 0.50 -3.13
N PRO A 23 11.06 1.13 -2.68
CA PRO A 23 10.00 0.45 -1.98
C PRO A 23 9.21 -0.46 -2.93
N LEU A 24 8.73 -1.59 -2.41
CA LEU A 24 7.92 -2.53 -3.16
C LEU A 24 6.87 -3.16 -2.24
N ASP A 25 5.63 -2.77 -2.42
CA ASP A 25 4.50 -3.36 -1.70
C ASP A 25 4.09 -4.68 -2.37
N LEU A 26 4.26 -5.78 -1.65
CA LEU A 26 3.93 -7.11 -2.13
C LEU A 26 2.43 -7.32 -2.30
N ASN A 27 1.59 -6.57 -1.59
CA ASN A 27 0.14 -6.61 -1.78
C ASN A 27 -0.23 -6.14 -3.19
N ASN A 28 0.38 -5.04 -3.65
CA ASN A 28 0.14 -4.52 -4.99
C ASN A 28 0.52 -5.54 -6.07
N ILE A 29 1.63 -6.26 -5.86
CA ILE A 29 2.05 -7.32 -6.78
C ILE A 29 1.03 -8.47 -6.79
N PHE A 30 0.59 -8.90 -5.60
CA PHE A 30 -0.36 -10.01 -5.49
C PHE A 30 -1.70 -9.69 -6.14
N VAL A 31 -2.28 -8.51 -5.85
CA VAL A 31 -3.62 -8.17 -6.36
C VAL A 31 -3.63 -7.84 -7.86
N THR A 32 -2.51 -7.40 -8.43
CA THR A 32 -2.39 -7.08 -9.85
C THR A 32 -1.80 -8.22 -10.68
N ALA A 33 -1.50 -9.38 -10.07
CA ALA A 33 -1.02 -10.55 -10.79
C ALA A 33 -2.07 -11.05 -11.79
N GLU A 34 -1.64 -11.59 -12.93
CA GLU A 34 -2.56 -12.17 -13.92
C GLU A 34 -3.42 -13.32 -13.36
N ASN A 35 -2.86 -14.09 -12.42
CA ASN A 35 -3.54 -15.20 -11.77
C ASN A 35 -3.29 -15.21 -10.25
N PRO A 36 -3.98 -14.34 -9.47
CA PRO A 36 -3.83 -14.34 -8.02
C PRO A 36 -4.25 -15.66 -7.35
N ALA A 37 -5.27 -16.34 -7.91
CA ALA A 37 -5.72 -17.64 -7.41
C ALA A 37 -4.63 -18.71 -7.55
N GLY A 38 -3.91 -18.74 -8.67
CA GLY A 38 -2.79 -19.65 -8.86
C GLY A 38 -1.63 -19.42 -7.89
N LEU A 39 -1.41 -18.19 -7.45
CA LEU A 39 -0.45 -17.89 -6.39
C LEU A 39 -0.89 -18.49 -5.05
N VAL A 40 -2.17 -18.44 -4.75
CA VAL A 40 -2.74 -19.06 -3.54
C VAL A 40 -2.57 -20.58 -3.59
N GLU A 41 -2.93 -21.21 -4.71
CA GLU A 41 -2.76 -22.66 -4.92
C GLU A 41 -1.29 -23.10 -4.80
N LYS A 42 -0.35 -22.31 -5.35
CA LYS A 42 1.09 -22.58 -5.25
C LYS A 42 1.56 -22.65 -3.79
N ALA A 43 1.09 -21.74 -2.93
CA ALA A 43 1.40 -21.81 -1.50
C ALA A 43 0.81 -23.07 -0.83
N GLU A 44 -0.39 -23.50 -1.24
CA GLU A 44 -0.98 -24.75 -0.74
C GLU A 44 -0.15 -25.97 -1.14
N PHE A 45 0.36 -26.03 -2.36
CA PHE A 45 1.32 -27.07 -2.78
C PHE A 45 2.63 -27.03 -2.00
N SER A 46 3.03 -25.86 -1.49
CA SER A 46 4.20 -25.68 -0.62
C SER A 46 3.93 -26.05 0.85
N GLY A 47 2.68 -26.44 1.21
CA GLY A 47 2.35 -26.95 2.53
C GLY A 47 1.43 -26.04 3.37
N PHE A 48 0.98 -24.90 2.85
CA PHE A 48 -0.03 -24.09 3.54
C PHE A 48 -1.37 -24.83 3.59
N ALA A 49 -2.03 -24.82 4.75
CA ALA A 49 -3.36 -25.40 4.85
C ALA A 49 -4.37 -24.63 3.98
N GLY A 50 -5.30 -25.34 3.34
CA GLY A 50 -6.35 -24.73 2.53
C GLY A 50 -7.19 -23.68 3.30
N SER A 51 -7.36 -23.86 4.61
CA SER A 51 -8.06 -22.95 5.52
C SER A 51 -7.22 -21.71 5.92
N SER A 52 -5.93 -21.64 5.56
CA SER A 52 -5.09 -20.47 5.84
C SER A 52 -5.54 -19.27 4.99
N CYS A 53 -5.23 -18.06 5.47
CA CYS A 53 -5.55 -16.82 4.79
C CYS A 53 -5.01 -16.81 3.34
N ALA A 54 -5.91 -16.62 2.37
CA ALA A 54 -5.53 -16.58 0.95
C ALA A 54 -4.56 -15.44 0.63
N TRP A 55 -4.70 -14.30 1.34
CA TRP A 55 -3.81 -13.16 1.19
C TRP A 55 -2.36 -13.53 1.54
N ILE A 56 -2.16 -14.11 2.71
CA ILE A 56 -0.83 -14.55 3.17
C ILE A 56 -0.22 -15.61 2.25
N LYS A 57 -1.04 -16.55 1.74
CA LYS A 57 -0.61 -17.53 0.75
C LYS A 57 -0.11 -16.86 -0.55
N GLY A 58 -0.85 -15.85 -1.02
CA GLY A 58 -0.45 -15.06 -2.19
C GLY A 58 0.86 -14.32 -1.97
N LEU A 59 1.02 -13.64 -0.84
CA LEU A 59 2.26 -12.93 -0.50
C LEU A 59 3.47 -13.87 -0.37
N TYR A 60 3.29 -15.03 0.24
CA TYR A 60 4.32 -16.07 0.29
C TYR A 60 4.77 -16.47 -1.12
N SER A 61 3.83 -16.74 -2.00
CA SER A 61 4.14 -17.12 -3.38
C SER A 61 4.83 -16.01 -4.17
N VAL A 62 4.50 -14.75 -3.92
CA VAL A 62 5.22 -13.59 -4.51
C VAL A 62 6.67 -13.57 -4.03
N LEU A 63 6.91 -13.75 -2.72
CA LEU A 63 8.25 -13.71 -2.14
C LEU A 63 9.15 -14.87 -2.59
N THR A 64 8.57 -16.05 -2.80
CA THR A 64 9.33 -17.29 -3.06
C THR A 64 9.31 -17.72 -4.53
N SER A 65 8.48 -17.09 -5.37
CA SER A 65 8.33 -17.48 -6.77
C SER A 65 9.40 -16.89 -7.68
N ALA A 66 10.05 -17.74 -8.45
CA ALA A 66 10.94 -17.34 -9.54
C ALA A 66 10.21 -16.55 -10.66
N ASP A 67 8.89 -16.69 -10.77
CA ASP A 67 8.09 -15.99 -11.78
C ASP A 67 8.14 -14.47 -11.63
N PHE A 68 8.35 -13.99 -10.41
CA PHE A 68 8.53 -12.57 -10.13
C PHE A 68 9.98 -12.13 -10.25
N ASN A 69 10.96 -13.07 -10.35
CA ASN A 69 12.39 -12.90 -10.58
C ASN A 69 12.95 -11.60 -9.99
N ARG A 70 12.64 -11.37 -8.70
CA ARG A 70 12.99 -10.13 -8.01
C ARG A 70 13.97 -10.43 -6.90
N ASP A 71 15.17 -9.92 -7.07
CA ASP A 71 16.17 -9.93 -6.01
C ASP A 71 15.79 -8.88 -4.96
N PHE A 72 14.99 -9.27 -3.97
CA PHE A 72 14.71 -8.44 -2.82
C PHE A 72 15.94 -8.40 -1.91
N ASP A 73 16.47 -7.21 -1.67
CA ASP A 73 17.62 -7.04 -0.77
C ASP A 73 17.21 -7.10 0.71
N VAL A 74 15.98 -6.63 1.00
CA VAL A 74 15.43 -6.56 2.35
C VAL A 74 13.93 -6.86 2.32
N PHE A 75 13.48 -7.62 3.30
CA PHE A 75 12.07 -7.82 3.59
C PHE A 75 11.70 -7.11 4.92
N ILE A 76 10.67 -6.29 4.90
CA ILE A 76 10.13 -5.64 6.08
C ILE A 76 8.78 -6.27 6.41
N ALA A 77 8.71 -6.93 7.55
CA ALA A 77 7.49 -7.55 8.06
C ALA A 77 6.92 -6.74 9.22
N VAL A 78 5.59 -6.63 9.28
CA VAL A 78 4.89 -6.09 10.44
C VAL A 78 4.32 -7.26 11.24
N THR A 79 4.69 -7.38 12.51
CA THR A 79 4.21 -8.49 13.38
C THR A 79 3.35 -7.99 14.54
N GLU A 80 3.54 -6.75 14.98
CA GLU A 80 2.63 -6.06 15.90
C GLU A 80 1.95 -4.92 15.15
N GLY A 81 0.62 -4.90 15.19
CA GLY A 81 -0.24 -4.00 14.39
C GLY A 81 -0.80 -4.64 13.13
N ASP A 82 -0.40 -5.87 12.82
CA ASP A 82 -0.98 -6.72 11.77
C ASP A 82 -1.52 -8.04 12.36
N CYS A 83 -2.08 -8.89 11.52
CA CYS A 83 -2.67 -10.15 11.94
C CYS A 83 -1.61 -11.22 12.28
N SER A 84 -2.01 -12.25 13.04
CA SER A 84 -1.10 -13.36 13.39
C SER A 84 -0.54 -14.13 12.18
N ASN A 85 -1.23 -14.12 11.05
CA ASN A 85 -0.73 -14.75 9.82
C ASN A 85 0.45 -13.98 9.21
N ALA A 86 0.53 -12.66 9.38
CA ALA A 86 1.70 -11.87 8.97
C ALA A 86 2.96 -12.29 9.74
N LYS A 87 2.81 -12.57 11.05
CA LYS A 87 3.91 -13.11 11.87
C LYS A 87 4.34 -14.51 11.40
N VAL A 88 3.40 -15.37 11.03
CA VAL A 88 3.72 -16.70 10.47
C VAL A 88 4.46 -16.55 9.14
N LEU A 89 4.02 -15.65 8.27
CA LEU A 89 4.69 -15.36 7.00
C LEU A 89 6.15 -14.92 7.24
N GLU A 90 6.37 -13.99 8.17
CA GLU A 90 7.72 -13.51 8.52
C GLU A 90 8.64 -14.67 8.92
N GLN A 91 8.16 -15.55 9.82
CA GLN A 91 8.93 -16.70 10.28
C GLN A 91 9.29 -17.68 9.15
N ILE A 92 8.31 -17.98 8.28
CA ILE A 92 8.54 -18.89 7.13
C ILE A 92 9.56 -18.26 6.17
N VAL A 93 9.41 -16.99 5.82
CA VAL A 93 10.32 -16.29 4.90
C VAL A 93 11.74 -16.24 5.47
N ALA A 94 11.89 -15.96 6.76
CA ALA A 94 13.19 -15.96 7.43
C ALA A 94 13.87 -17.35 7.40
N MET A 95 13.08 -18.43 7.51
CA MET A 95 13.60 -19.81 7.46
C MET A 95 13.95 -20.28 6.05
N GLU A 96 13.17 -19.91 5.04
CA GLU A 96 13.26 -20.49 3.71
C GLU A 96 14.11 -19.67 2.72
N THR A 97 14.16 -18.35 2.87
CA THR A 97 14.73 -17.50 1.82
C THR A 97 16.10 -16.91 2.15
N GLY A 98 16.46 -16.81 3.43
CA GLY A 98 17.67 -16.11 3.87
C GLY A 98 17.70 -14.61 3.56
N ILE A 99 16.58 -14.01 3.12
CA ILE A 99 16.45 -12.57 2.87
C ILE A 99 16.65 -11.83 4.19
N LYS A 100 17.45 -10.76 4.16
CA LYS A 100 17.64 -9.89 5.31
C LYS A 100 16.30 -9.31 5.73
N THR A 101 15.78 -9.68 6.90
CA THR A 101 14.44 -9.28 7.38
C THR A 101 14.54 -8.28 8.50
N PHE A 102 13.67 -7.28 8.48
CA PHE A 102 13.42 -6.35 9.56
C PHE A 102 11.97 -6.49 10.02
N VAL A 103 11.76 -6.59 11.34
CA VAL A 103 10.42 -6.61 11.93
C VAL A 103 10.11 -5.20 12.42
N PHE A 104 9.13 -4.56 11.80
CA PHE A 104 8.56 -3.28 12.22
C PHE A 104 7.34 -3.53 13.10
N ASN A 105 7.28 -2.86 14.25
CA ASN A 105 6.21 -3.05 15.22
C ASN A 105 5.44 -1.74 15.47
N PHE A 106 4.15 -1.74 15.22
CA PHE A 106 3.29 -0.62 15.57
C PHE A 106 3.02 -0.63 17.08
N PRO A 107 3.23 0.48 17.80
CA PRO A 107 2.93 0.55 19.22
C PRO A 107 1.45 0.33 19.50
N TYR A 108 1.12 -0.67 20.30
CA TYR A 108 -0.28 -1.07 20.60
C TYR A 108 -1.13 0.08 21.17
N LEU A 109 -0.56 0.92 22.02
CA LEU A 109 -1.24 2.06 22.63
C LEU A 109 -1.14 3.35 21.81
N ARG A 110 -0.69 3.28 20.57
CA ARG A 110 -0.53 4.44 19.67
C ARG A 110 0.30 5.56 20.29
N GLU A 111 1.41 5.20 20.96
CA GLU A 111 2.30 6.14 21.63
C GLU A 111 3.31 6.75 20.64
N ILE A 112 3.21 8.05 20.43
CA ILE A 112 4.05 8.81 19.48
C ILE A 112 5.55 8.63 19.75
N ASP A 113 5.99 8.64 21.00
CA ASP A 113 7.42 8.48 21.34
C ASP A 113 7.92 7.07 21.02
N LYS A 114 7.09 6.05 21.21
CA LYS A 114 7.43 4.67 20.81
C LYS A 114 7.47 4.54 19.29
N MET A 115 6.53 5.15 18.57
CA MET A 115 6.56 5.19 17.12
C MET A 115 7.83 5.88 16.61
N ARG A 116 8.22 7.02 17.19
CA ARG A 116 9.48 7.70 16.85
C ARG A 116 10.69 6.80 17.08
N SER A 117 10.72 6.06 18.17
CA SER A 117 11.79 5.11 18.48
C SER A 117 11.85 3.98 17.46
N GLU A 118 10.68 3.47 17.06
CA GLU A 118 10.58 2.40 16.06
C GLU A 118 11.01 2.87 14.67
N ILE A 119 10.60 4.07 14.24
CA ILE A 119 11.06 4.69 13.00
C ILE A 119 12.58 4.89 13.02
N SER A 120 13.14 5.32 14.16
CA SER A 120 14.59 5.50 14.31
C SER A 120 15.34 4.17 14.21
N ARG A 121 14.83 3.10 14.84
CA ARG A 121 15.38 1.74 14.74
C ARG A 121 15.35 1.22 13.31
N PHE A 122 14.25 1.48 12.60
CA PHE A 122 14.11 1.13 11.18
C PHE A 122 15.08 1.93 10.30
N ALA A 123 15.26 3.23 10.56
CA ALA A 123 16.20 4.06 9.83
C ALA A 123 17.65 3.58 10.02
N GLU A 124 18.05 3.26 11.25
CA GLU A 124 19.38 2.69 11.55
C GLU A 124 19.60 1.37 10.80
N PHE A 125 18.64 0.46 10.82
CA PHE A 125 18.71 -0.81 10.09
C PHE A 125 18.89 -0.60 8.58
N MET A 126 18.20 0.39 8.00
CA MET A 126 18.29 0.72 6.58
C MET A 126 19.52 1.57 6.22
N GLY A 127 20.32 1.99 7.20
CA GLY A 127 21.52 2.79 6.99
C GLY A 127 21.25 4.25 6.67
N THR A 128 20.16 4.80 7.20
CA THR A 128 19.79 6.23 7.10
C THR A 128 19.53 6.81 8.50
N ASP A 129 19.08 8.06 8.56
CA ASP A 129 18.78 8.74 9.82
C ASP A 129 17.38 9.37 9.82
N TYR A 130 16.87 9.67 11.00
CA TYR A 130 15.54 10.25 11.18
C TYR A 130 15.38 11.62 10.48
N ALA A 131 16.43 12.43 10.40
CA ALA A 131 16.36 13.74 9.74
C ALA A 131 16.16 13.58 8.23
N SER A 132 16.85 12.64 7.62
CA SER A 132 16.66 12.26 6.20
C SER A 132 15.25 11.74 5.94
N CYS A 133 14.73 10.87 6.82
CA CYS A 133 13.34 10.39 6.74
C CYS A 133 12.33 11.53 6.82
N LYS A 134 12.54 12.49 7.74
CA LYS A 134 11.68 13.68 7.87
C LYS A 134 11.70 14.57 6.63
N ASN A 135 12.82 14.67 5.92
CA ASN A 135 12.89 15.43 4.67
C ASN A 135 12.08 14.76 3.57
N VAL A 136 12.17 13.44 3.44
CA VAL A 136 11.33 12.66 2.50
C VAL A 136 9.85 12.79 2.86
N TRP A 137 9.50 12.68 4.14
CA TRP A 137 8.13 12.85 4.61
C TRP A 137 7.53 14.20 4.22
N LYS A 138 8.27 15.30 4.42
CA LYS A 138 7.81 16.64 4.01
C LYS A 138 7.54 16.71 2.51
N ARG A 139 8.39 16.09 1.69
CA ARG A 139 8.19 16.02 0.24
C ARG A 139 6.93 15.22 -0.10
N LEU A 140 6.76 14.03 0.47
CA LEU A 140 5.61 13.16 0.22
C LEU A 140 4.29 13.73 0.74
N SER A 141 4.31 14.58 1.76
CA SER A 141 3.11 15.28 2.24
C SER A 141 2.46 16.14 1.14
N GLY A 142 3.27 16.71 0.22
CA GLY A 142 2.76 17.39 -0.98
C GLY A 142 1.99 16.46 -1.91
N LEU A 143 2.54 15.28 -2.15
CA LEU A 143 1.93 14.26 -3.00
C LEU A 143 0.64 13.68 -2.36
N ARG A 144 0.64 13.43 -1.05
CA ARG A 144 -0.57 12.97 -0.33
C ARG A 144 -1.70 14.00 -0.40
N ARG A 145 -1.41 15.30 -0.35
CA ARG A 145 -2.44 16.34 -0.58
C ARG A 145 -3.06 16.27 -1.97
N LYS A 146 -2.28 15.93 -3.00
CA LYS A 146 -2.80 15.70 -4.36
C LYS A 146 -3.70 14.47 -4.42
N LEU A 147 -3.32 13.37 -3.77
CA LEU A 147 -4.17 12.19 -3.65
C LEU A 147 -5.48 12.47 -2.91
N ARG A 148 -5.45 13.32 -1.90
CA ARG A 148 -6.66 13.79 -1.22
C ARG A 148 -7.64 14.47 -2.18
N ILE A 149 -7.15 15.23 -3.16
CA ILE A 149 -8.03 15.82 -4.19
C ILE A 149 -8.75 14.73 -4.98
N ILE A 150 -8.04 13.67 -5.40
CA ILE A 150 -8.64 12.53 -6.12
C ILE A 150 -9.71 11.87 -5.25
N ASP A 151 -9.40 11.62 -3.99
CA ASP A 151 -10.34 11.00 -3.04
C ASP A 151 -11.57 11.88 -2.81
N GLU A 152 -11.40 13.17 -2.53
CA GLU A 152 -12.51 14.09 -2.29
C GLU A 152 -13.43 14.20 -3.51
N VAL A 153 -12.89 14.24 -4.71
CA VAL A 153 -13.68 14.32 -5.94
C VAL A 153 -14.54 13.06 -6.15
N SER A 154 -14.09 11.88 -5.72
CA SER A 154 -14.87 10.65 -5.90
C SER A 154 -16.25 10.71 -5.24
N TYR A 155 -16.39 11.39 -4.09
CA TYR A 155 -17.67 11.53 -3.39
C TYR A 155 -18.35 12.90 -3.54
N LEU A 156 -17.59 13.97 -3.75
CA LEU A 156 -18.15 15.31 -3.97
C LEU A 156 -18.72 15.47 -5.39
N PHE A 157 -18.09 14.84 -6.37
CA PHE A 157 -18.46 14.89 -7.78
C PHE A 157 -18.52 13.47 -8.38
N PRO A 158 -19.51 12.64 -7.96
CA PRO A 158 -19.63 11.26 -8.42
C PRO A 158 -19.65 11.16 -9.95
N GLY A 159 -18.92 10.18 -10.49
CA GLY A 159 -18.73 10.01 -11.93
C GLY A 159 -17.50 10.72 -12.51
N CYS A 160 -16.85 11.62 -11.76
CA CYS A 160 -15.59 12.24 -12.18
C CYS A 160 -14.38 11.34 -11.93
N VAL A 161 -14.42 10.58 -10.84
CA VAL A 161 -13.46 9.55 -10.47
C VAL A 161 -14.24 8.28 -10.23
N THR A 162 -13.89 7.20 -10.93
CA THR A 162 -14.49 5.89 -10.70
C THR A 162 -13.97 5.27 -9.41
N GLY A 163 -14.71 4.32 -8.82
CA GLY A 163 -14.25 3.61 -7.63
C GLY A 163 -12.93 2.87 -7.86
N GLU A 164 -12.72 2.35 -9.06
CA GLU A 164 -11.48 1.67 -9.45
C GLU A 164 -10.30 2.64 -9.57
N GLU A 165 -10.48 3.80 -10.21
CA GLU A 165 -9.44 4.83 -10.30
C GLU A 165 -9.04 5.32 -8.90
N ASN A 166 -10.02 5.64 -8.04
CA ASN A 166 -9.76 5.99 -6.65
C ASN A 166 -8.98 4.89 -5.93
N HIS A 167 -9.43 3.63 -6.03
CA HIS A 167 -8.74 2.48 -5.46
C HIS A 167 -7.29 2.39 -5.92
N LEU A 168 -7.03 2.41 -7.24
CA LEU A 168 -5.69 2.24 -7.79
C LEU A 168 -4.74 3.36 -7.35
N PHE A 169 -5.18 4.61 -7.38
CA PHE A 169 -4.36 5.73 -6.91
C PHE A 169 -4.08 5.66 -5.42
N LEU A 170 -5.05 5.31 -4.59
CA LEU A 170 -4.83 5.27 -3.14
C LEU A 170 -3.98 4.07 -2.72
N VAL A 171 -4.24 2.88 -3.24
CA VAL A 171 -3.48 1.67 -2.88
C VAL A 171 -2.02 1.76 -3.33
N SER A 172 -1.77 2.33 -4.51
CA SER A 172 -0.41 2.49 -5.03
C SER A 172 0.42 3.54 -4.27
N SER A 173 -0.20 4.31 -3.36
CA SER A 173 0.52 5.27 -2.52
C SER A 173 1.33 4.61 -1.40
N SER A 174 1.14 3.32 -1.13
CA SER A 174 1.92 2.57 -0.15
C SER A 174 3.41 2.49 -0.52
N ASP A 175 3.72 2.37 -1.82
CA ASP A 175 5.08 2.34 -2.35
C ASP A 175 5.34 3.37 -3.45
N PHE A 176 4.34 4.18 -3.82
CA PHE A 176 4.38 5.12 -4.95
C PHE A 176 4.87 4.47 -6.25
N CYS A 177 4.45 3.24 -6.52
CA CYS A 177 4.91 2.41 -7.63
C CYS A 177 6.46 2.28 -7.69
N GLY A 178 7.14 2.41 -6.58
CA GLY A 178 8.60 2.37 -6.46
C GLY A 178 9.33 3.63 -6.92
N ASN A 179 8.64 4.64 -7.43
CA ASN A 179 9.21 5.92 -7.87
C ASN A 179 8.22 7.08 -7.61
N PRO A 180 8.37 7.82 -6.50
CA PRO A 180 7.45 8.92 -6.17
C PRO A 180 7.39 10.03 -7.21
N ASP A 181 8.47 10.32 -7.95
CA ASP A 181 8.46 11.39 -8.96
C ASP A 181 7.61 11.02 -10.17
N GLU A 182 7.77 9.80 -10.67
CA GLU A 182 6.94 9.29 -11.77
C GLU A 182 5.48 9.13 -11.34
N TYR A 183 5.26 8.69 -10.11
CA TYR A 183 3.92 8.56 -9.56
C TYR A 183 3.24 9.93 -9.41
N GLU A 184 3.95 10.95 -8.94
CA GLU A 184 3.44 12.31 -8.82
C GLU A 184 3.04 12.89 -10.18
N ASN A 185 3.81 12.64 -11.24
CA ASN A 185 3.45 13.04 -12.60
C ASN A 185 2.12 12.42 -13.04
N LYS A 186 1.90 11.12 -12.77
CA LYS A 186 0.62 10.44 -13.06
C LYS A 186 -0.55 11.06 -12.29
N VAL A 187 -0.33 11.39 -11.02
CA VAL A 187 -1.33 12.05 -10.18
C VAL A 187 -1.68 13.44 -10.74
N ASP A 188 -0.69 14.23 -11.14
CA ASP A 188 -0.88 15.56 -11.72
C ASP A 188 -1.65 15.51 -13.04
N ASP A 189 -1.33 14.55 -13.90
CA ASP A 189 -2.05 14.37 -15.16
C ASP A 189 -3.49 13.91 -14.93
N PHE A 190 -3.72 13.02 -13.98
CA PHE A 190 -5.06 12.60 -13.63
C PHE A 190 -5.91 13.72 -13.00
N ILE A 191 -5.32 14.58 -12.17
CA ILE A 191 -6.01 15.77 -11.64
C ILE A 191 -6.47 16.70 -12.77
N LYS A 192 -5.64 16.92 -13.80
CA LYS A 192 -6.04 17.71 -14.98
C LYS A 192 -7.22 17.06 -15.71
N GLU A 193 -7.21 15.74 -15.83
CA GLU A 193 -8.33 15.00 -16.42
C GLU A 193 -9.62 15.12 -15.59
N ILE A 194 -9.51 15.02 -14.26
CA ILE A 194 -10.63 15.23 -13.34
C ILE A 194 -11.26 16.61 -13.53
N GLU A 195 -10.45 17.67 -13.65
CA GLU A 195 -10.95 19.04 -13.87
C GLU A 195 -11.70 19.17 -15.22
N TYR A 196 -11.31 18.40 -16.22
CA TYR A 196 -12.08 18.33 -17.47
C TYR A 196 -13.40 17.56 -17.26
N ARG A 197 -13.36 16.40 -16.61
CA ARG A 197 -14.53 15.53 -16.35
C ARG A 197 -15.59 16.26 -15.50
N LYS A 198 -15.22 17.08 -14.53
CA LYS A 198 -16.15 17.87 -13.69
C LYS A 198 -17.10 18.75 -14.50
N ARG A 199 -16.70 19.21 -15.69
CA ARG A 199 -17.52 20.05 -16.56
C ARG A 199 -18.72 19.33 -17.16
N TYR A 200 -18.67 18.00 -17.18
CA TYR A 200 -19.64 17.14 -17.84
C TYR A 200 -20.23 16.07 -16.91
N ALA A 201 -19.90 16.13 -15.63
CA ALA A 201 -20.35 15.13 -14.68
C ALA A 201 -21.86 15.27 -14.42
N ASP A 202 -22.58 14.21 -14.77
CA ASP A 202 -24.02 14.06 -14.47
C ASP A 202 -24.27 12.60 -14.07
N PHE A 203 -23.87 12.24 -12.85
CA PHE A 203 -24.06 10.88 -12.35
C PHE A 203 -25.35 10.77 -11.55
N SER A 204 -26.32 10.06 -12.10
CA SER A 204 -27.64 9.81 -11.49
C SER A 204 -27.79 8.40 -10.89
N GLY A 205 -26.72 7.59 -10.92
CA GLY A 205 -26.69 6.22 -10.42
C GLY A 205 -26.62 6.08 -8.90
N LYS A 206 -26.52 4.84 -8.43
CA LYS A 206 -26.36 4.52 -7.01
C LYS A 206 -24.92 4.77 -6.55
N LYS A 207 -24.77 5.44 -5.41
CA LYS A 207 -23.48 5.71 -4.76
C LYS A 207 -23.24 4.66 -3.69
N ILE A 208 -22.09 4.00 -3.74
CA ILE A 208 -21.72 2.88 -2.86
C ILE A 208 -20.50 3.27 -2.02
N GLY A 209 -20.54 3.04 -0.71
CA GLY A 209 -19.35 2.99 0.14
C GLY A 209 -18.82 1.57 0.19
N TYR A 210 -17.55 1.37 -0.11
CA TYR A 210 -16.87 0.09 0.02
C TYR A 210 -16.08 0.08 1.33
N LEU A 211 -16.44 -0.84 2.24
CA LEU A 211 -15.81 -0.98 3.55
C LEU A 211 -15.13 -2.35 3.64
N GLY A 212 -13.91 -2.35 4.15
CA GLY A 212 -13.10 -3.56 4.35
C GLY A 212 -11.95 -3.72 3.36
N VAL A 213 -11.37 -4.92 3.33
CA VAL A 213 -10.15 -5.23 2.55
C VAL A 213 -10.28 -4.86 1.07
N PRO A 214 -9.22 -4.35 0.44
CA PRO A 214 -9.23 -4.09 -1.00
C PRO A 214 -9.71 -5.30 -1.80
N PRO A 215 -10.58 -5.11 -2.80
CA PRO A 215 -11.16 -6.24 -3.53
C PRO A 215 -10.11 -6.91 -4.44
N ILE A 216 -10.12 -8.24 -4.45
CA ILE A 216 -9.35 -9.07 -5.38
C ILE A 216 -10.22 -9.61 -6.53
N VAL A 217 -11.46 -9.14 -6.61
CA VAL A 217 -12.45 -9.49 -7.65
C VAL A 217 -12.90 -8.20 -8.36
N PRO A 218 -13.36 -8.26 -9.60
CA PRO A 218 -13.72 -7.08 -10.41
C PRO A 218 -15.05 -6.45 -9.94
N ILE A 219 -15.13 -6.03 -8.67
CA ILE A 219 -16.35 -5.47 -8.08
C ILE A 219 -16.73 -4.12 -8.69
N TYR A 220 -15.75 -3.31 -9.06
CA TYR A 220 -16.00 -1.96 -9.61
C TYR A 220 -16.71 -2.07 -10.95
N SER A 221 -16.18 -2.82 -11.90
CA SER A 221 -16.82 -3.03 -13.22
C SER A 221 -18.18 -3.71 -13.10
N PHE A 222 -18.35 -4.61 -12.13
CA PHE A 222 -19.66 -5.22 -11.85
C PHE A 222 -20.69 -4.17 -11.38
N LEU A 223 -20.32 -3.25 -10.52
CA LEU A 223 -21.21 -2.19 -10.04
C LEU A 223 -21.51 -1.17 -11.14
N ASP A 224 -20.50 -0.75 -11.90
CA ASP A 224 -20.63 0.21 -12.99
C ASP A 224 -21.61 -0.31 -14.06
N SER A 225 -21.58 -1.62 -14.37
CA SER A 225 -22.53 -2.26 -15.29
C SER A 225 -23.99 -2.20 -14.81
N ARG A 226 -24.25 -1.81 -13.56
CA ARG A 226 -25.56 -1.69 -12.92
C ARG A 226 -25.93 -0.26 -12.55
N ASN A 227 -25.27 0.72 -13.17
CA ASN A 227 -25.44 2.13 -12.87
C ASN A 227 -25.23 2.43 -11.35
N ALA A 228 -24.19 1.82 -10.78
CA ALA A 228 -23.77 2.06 -9.42
C ALA A 228 -22.24 2.28 -9.39
N THR A 229 -21.75 3.26 -8.64
CA THR A 229 -20.32 3.51 -8.53
C THR A 229 -19.87 3.57 -7.08
N VAL A 230 -18.65 3.08 -6.80
CA VAL A 230 -18.04 3.24 -5.50
C VAL A 230 -17.49 4.67 -5.41
N VAL A 231 -18.00 5.42 -4.45
CA VAL A 231 -17.60 6.81 -4.19
C VAL A 231 -16.71 6.96 -2.95
N TYR A 232 -16.55 5.90 -2.20
CA TYR A 232 -15.75 5.88 -0.97
C TYR A 232 -15.13 4.50 -0.77
N ASN A 233 -13.79 4.43 -0.75
CA ASN A 233 -13.00 3.24 -0.48
C ASN A 233 -12.30 3.41 0.87
N GLU A 234 -12.81 2.80 1.94
CA GLU A 234 -12.34 3.01 3.31
C GLU A 234 -10.88 2.64 3.50
N ILE A 235 -10.53 1.37 3.31
CA ILE A 235 -9.19 0.85 3.64
C ILE A 235 -8.11 1.48 2.76
N GLN A 236 -8.38 1.70 1.48
CA GLN A 236 -7.45 2.35 0.57
C GLN A 236 -7.14 3.79 1.01
N ARG A 237 -8.16 4.48 1.52
CA ARG A 237 -8.04 5.83 2.05
C ARG A 237 -7.16 5.86 3.31
N GLU A 238 -7.37 4.91 4.23
CA GLU A 238 -6.56 4.76 5.44
C GLU A 238 -5.09 4.48 5.10
N PHE A 239 -4.82 3.60 4.14
CA PHE A 239 -3.46 3.31 3.68
C PHE A 239 -2.76 4.52 3.04
N ALA A 240 -3.50 5.37 2.36
CA ALA A 240 -2.96 6.56 1.71
C ALA A 240 -2.62 7.70 2.69
N MET A 241 -3.14 7.65 3.93
CA MET A 241 -2.90 8.64 4.99
C MET A 241 -3.06 10.07 4.49
N LEU A 242 -4.28 10.39 4.01
CA LEU A 242 -4.60 11.63 3.30
C LEU A 242 -4.72 12.86 4.21
N ASP A 243 -4.77 12.67 5.52
CA ASP A 243 -4.90 13.76 6.48
C ASP A 243 -3.59 14.53 6.64
N GLU A 244 -3.67 15.72 7.22
CA GLU A 244 -2.51 16.53 7.52
C GLU A 244 -1.98 16.18 8.90
N TYR A 245 -0.70 15.85 8.97
CA TYR A 245 0.01 15.50 10.18
C TYR A 245 1.14 16.49 10.45
N SER A 246 1.49 16.67 11.73
CA SER A 246 2.58 17.56 12.14
C SER A 246 3.96 16.89 12.11
N SER A 247 3.97 15.56 12.10
CA SER A 247 5.20 14.77 12.08
C SER A 247 5.00 13.38 11.45
N ILE A 248 6.11 12.74 11.09
CA ILE A 248 6.10 11.38 10.53
C ILE A 248 5.56 10.37 11.54
N GLU A 249 5.94 10.48 12.81
CA GLU A 249 5.44 9.60 13.85
C GLU A 249 3.95 9.77 14.13
N GLU A 250 3.43 10.98 14.06
CA GLU A 250 1.99 11.23 14.18
C GLU A 250 1.22 10.57 13.04
N GLN A 251 1.71 10.67 11.81
CA GLN A 251 1.09 10.06 10.63
C GLN A 251 0.96 8.53 10.76
N TYR A 252 1.96 7.87 11.33
CA TYR A 252 1.94 6.41 11.48
C TYR A 252 1.38 5.93 12.83
N THR A 253 0.98 6.84 13.70
CA THR A 253 0.36 6.53 15.01
C THR A 253 -1.18 6.62 14.94
N ASN A 254 -1.73 7.48 14.08
CA ASN A 254 -3.17 7.71 13.92
C ASN A 254 -3.77 6.79 12.89
#